data_a6c8b781cd9a689d0638b8718e52e3cb
#
_entry.id   a6c8b781cd9a689d0638b8718e52e3cb
#
_cell.length_a   1.000
_cell.length_b   1.000
_cell.length_c   1.000
_cell.angle_alpha   90.00
_cell.angle_beta   90.00
_cell.angle_gamma   90.00
#
_symmetry.space_group_name_H-M   'P 1'
#
loop_
_entity.id
_entity.type
_entity.pdbx_description
1 polymer ?
#
loop_
_entity_poly.entity_id
_entity_poly.type
_entity_poly.pdbx_seq_one_letter_code
_entity_poly.pdbx_strand_id
1 'polypeptide(L)'
;MCIRDRFLADLRVIDDSLSRNHGEVLAPQRLRPLMRAVQVFGFHLATVDLRQSSDKHEEVVAELLAAARLEPDYSGLQEDAKCALLVRLLEEARPLRVVGADYSEHARGELAIFETARRLRAALGAEAIRHCIISHTESVSDLLEVLLLQKEAGLLRGTLDDGAICDVIVVPLFETIGDLRSASPIMRRYFQLPGVAAMVQRSGGEQDIMLGYSDSNKDGGIFTSNWELYRAEIALVELFDELATSHGIQLRMFHGRGGTVGRGGGPSYQAILAQPPGTVRGQIRLTEQGEVIASKYACLLYTSDAADEEDSV
;
A
#
# COMPACT_ATOMS: atom_id res chain seq x y z
N MET A 1 -16.95 14.36 11.77
CA MET A 1 -16.69 15.20 10.57
C MET A 1 -15.18 15.42 10.50
N CYS A 2 -14.55 14.98 9.43
CA CYS A 2 -13.11 15.08 9.20
C CYS A 2 -12.69 16.57 9.10
N ILE A 3 -11.44 16.89 9.48
CA ILE A 3 -10.90 18.28 9.39
C ILE A 3 -10.98 18.80 7.95
N ARG A 4 -10.71 17.94 6.96
CA ARG A 4 -10.86 18.26 5.53
C ARG A 4 -12.28 18.70 5.19
N ASP A 5 -13.29 17.97 5.67
CA ASP A 5 -14.69 18.23 5.32
C ASP A 5 -15.16 19.56 5.93
N ARG A 6 -14.67 19.89 7.15
CA ARG A 6 -14.93 21.16 7.80
C ARG A 6 -14.29 22.30 7.02
N PHE A 7 -13.03 22.19 6.67
CA PHE A 7 -12.31 23.19 5.90
C PHE A 7 -12.99 23.43 4.53
N LEU A 8 -13.39 22.36 3.84
CA LEU A 8 -14.12 22.47 2.58
C LEU A 8 -15.49 23.15 2.76
N ALA A 9 -16.19 22.89 3.86
CA ALA A 9 -17.44 23.55 4.19
C ALA A 9 -17.23 25.05 4.40
N ASP A 10 -16.17 25.46 5.11
CA ASP A 10 -15.84 26.89 5.31
C ASP A 10 -15.50 27.58 3.98
N LEU A 11 -14.74 26.92 3.10
CA LEU A 11 -14.45 27.43 1.76
C LEU A 11 -15.73 27.59 0.91
N ARG A 12 -16.71 26.68 1.03
CA ARG A 12 -18.00 26.79 0.35
C ARG A 12 -18.81 28.02 0.83
N VAL A 13 -18.77 28.31 2.13
CA VAL A 13 -19.41 29.54 2.66
C VAL A 13 -18.84 30.79 2.00
N ILE A 14 -17.51 30.82 1.78
CA ILE A 14 -16.86 31.95 1.09
C ILE A 14 -17.31 32.02 -0.39
N ASP A 15 -17.34 30.89 -1.11
CA ASP A 15 -17.78 30.83 -2.53
C ASP A 15 -19.24 31.29 -2.66
N ASP A 16 -20.13 30.81 -1.78
CA ASP A 16 -21.53 31.20 -1.73
C ASP A 16 -21.71 32.72 -1.42
N SER A 17 -20.91 33.25 -0.48
CA SER A 17 -20.91 34.66 -0.15
C SER A 17 -20.47 35.53 -1.32
N LEU A 18 -19.39 35.17 -2.00
CA LEU A 18 -18.93 35.87 -3.20
C LEU A 18 -19.98 35.83 -4.30
N SER A 19 -20.61 34.70 -4.55
CA SER A 19 -21.63 34.54 -5.58
C SER A 19 -22.88 35.39 -5.28
N ARG A 20 -23.31 35.44 -4.02
CA ARG A 20 -24.48 36.24 -3.62
C ARG A 20 -24.23 37.75 -3.61
N ASN A 21 -22.96 38.17 -3.50
CA ASN A 21 -22.58 39.60 -3.39
C ASN A 21 -21.84 40.10 -4.64
N HIS A 22 -22.11 39.52 -5.81
CA HIS A 22 -21.55 39.94 -7.11
C HIS A 22 -20.02 39.81 -7.20
N GLY A 23 -19.41 38.98 -6.34
CA GLY A 23 -17.97 38.69 -6.31
C GLY A 23 -17.56 37.40 -7.04
N GLU A 24 -18.44 36.76 -7.78
CA GLU A 24 -18.23 35.45 -8.44
C GLU A 24 -17.06 35.44 -9.40
N VAL A 25 -16.66 36.59 -9.98
CA VAL A 25 -15.47 36.71 -10.85
C VAL A 25 -14.16 36.46 -10.10
N LEU A 26 -14.15 36.65 -8.78
CA LEU A 26 -12.96 36.45 -7.94
C LEU A 26 -12.74 34.97 -7.58
N ALA A 27 -13.82 34.20 -7.44
CA ALA A 27 -13.76 32.81 -6.99
C ALA A 27 -12.94 31.90 -7.91
N PRO A 28 -13.02 31.96 -9.26
CA PRO A 28 -12.27 31.10 -10.17
C PRO A 28 -10.74 31.25 -10.10
N GLN A 29 -10.26 32.40 -9.63
CA GLN A 29 -8.82 32.70 -9.65
C GLN A 29 -8.04 31.91 -8.61
N ARG A 30 -8.54 31.77 -7.40
CA ARG A 30 -7.86 31.11 -6.28
C ARG A 30 -8.76 30.18 -5.46
N LEU A 31 -9.98 30.61 -5.13
CA LEU A 31 -10.86 29.88 -4.21
C LEU A 31 -11.27 28.53 -4.80
N ARG A 32 -11.82 28.49 -6.01
CA ARG A 32 -12.26 27.23 -6.65
C ARG A 32 -11.11 26.26 -6.95
N PRO A 33 -9.92 26.70 -7.43
CA PRO A 33 -8.74 25.84 -7.49
C PRO A 33 -8.34 25.27 -6.13
N LEU A 34 -8.34 26.07 -5.05
CA LEU A 34 -8.08 25.61 -3.69
C LEU A 34 -9.11 24.57 -3.24
N MET A 35 -10.40 24.84 -3.44
CA MET A 35 -11.47 23.89 -3.11
C MET A 35 -11.28 22.56 -3.83
N ARG A 36 -10.92 22.61 -5.12
CA ARG A 36 -10.62 21.40 -5.90
C ARG A 36 -9.39 20.66 -5.35
N ALA A 37 -8.32 21.38 -5.00
CA ALA A 37 -7.14 20.78 -4.40
C ALA A 37 -7.48 20.09 -3.07
N VAL A 38 -8.27 20.72 -2.22
CA VAL A 38 -8.75 20.12 -0.95
C VAL A 38 -9.61 18.87 -1.20
N GLN A 39 -10.46 18.89 -2.23
CA GLN A 39 -11.28 17.73 -2.59
C GLN A 39 -10.43 16.55 -3.07
N VAL A 40 -9.39 16.82 -3.88
CA VAL A 40 -8.53 15.80 -4.50
C VAL A 40 -7.47 15.27 -3.54
N PHE A 41 -6.77 16.17 -2.88
CA PHE A 41 -5.59 15.85 -2.07
C PHE A 41 -5.85 15.83 -0.56
N GLY A 42 -6.93 16.47 -0.09
CA GLY A 42 -7.11 16.72 1.34
C GLY A 42 -5.95 17.57 1.87
N PHE A 43 -5.22 17.02 2.85
CA PHE A 43 -3.99 17.63 3.39
C PHE A 43 -2.73 16.85 3.02
N HIS A 44 -2.85 15.85 2.17
CA HIS A 44 -1.73 15.01 1.71
C HIS A 44 -1.61 15.12 0.20
N LEU A 45 -0.49 15.64 -0.29
CA LEU A 45 -0.18 15.65 -1.71
C LEU A 45 -0.06 14.21 -2.25
N ALA A 46 0.51 13.32 -1.45
CA ALA A 46 0.61 11.88 -1.70
C ALA A 46 0.60 11.10 -0.39
N THR A 47 0.14 9.86 -0.44
CA THR A 47 0.28 8.88 0.64
C THR A 47 1.69 8.30 0.62
N VAL A 48 2.29 8.12 1.79
CA VAL A 48 3.58 7.42 1.93
C VAL A 48 3.33 5.94 2.19
N ASP A 49 4.12 5.07 1.57
CA ASP A 49 4.08 3.63 1.81
C ASP A 49 5.26 3.19 2.68
N LEU A 50 5.00 2.26 3.60
CA LEU A 50 6.05 1.46 4.19
C LEU A 50 6.48 0.39 3.19
N ARG A 51 7.74 0.01 3.19
CA ARG A 51 8.25 -1.09 2.38
C ARG A 51 9.41 -1.78 3.07
N GLN A 52 9.35 -3.12 3.12
CA GLN A 52 10.43 -3.97 3.60
C GLN A 52 10.37 -5.33 2.88
N SER A 53 11.46 -6.08 2.92
CA SER A 53 11.54 -7.44 2.40
C SER A 53 10.96 -8.46 3.39
N SER A 54 10.35 -9.53 2.89
CA SER A 54 9.72 -10.58 3.68
C SER A 54 10.67 -11.25 4.67
N ASP A 55 11.92 -11.54 4.25
CA ASP A 55 12.95 -12.12 5.10
C ASP A 55 13.24 -11.27 6.35
N LYS A 56 13.16 -9.94 6.22
CA LYS A 56 13.37 -9.02 7.35
C LYS A 56 12.21 -9.04 8.34
N HIS A 57 10.99 -9.21 7.86
CA HIS A 57 9.84 -9.42 8.74
C HIS A 57 9.91 -10.78 9.45
N GLU A 58 10.27 -11.84 8.74
CA GLU A 58 10.46 -13.17 9.32
C GLU A 58 11.52 -13.15 10.44
N GLU A 59 12.68 -12.50 10.23
CA GLU A 59 13.73 -12.36 11.26
C GLU A 59 13.15 -11.73 12.55
N VAL A 60 12.35 -10.67 12.43
CA VAL A 60 11.75 -9.98 13.59
C VAL A 60 10.72 -10.87 14.28
N VAL A 61 9.85 -11.54 13.51
CA VAL A 61 8.83 -12.43 14.07
C VAL A 61 9.48 -13.61 14.79
N ALA A 62 10.53 -14.22 14.22
CA ALA A 62 11.29 -15.28 14.85
C ALA A 62 11.88 -14.85 16.20
N GLU A 63 12.44 -13.64 16.27
CA GLU A 63 12.99 -13.11 17.51
C GLU A 63 11.91 -12.84 18.57
N LEU A 64 10.76 -12.29 18.17
CA LEU A 64 9.62 -12.08 19.07
C LEU A 64 9.11 -13.40 19.65
N LEU A 65 8.98 -14.44 18.82
CA LEU A 65 8.51 -15.76 19.20
C LEU A 65 9.49 -16.47 20.13
N ALA A 66 10.78 -16.38 19.87
CA ALA A 66 11.84 -16.92 20.71
C ALA A 66 11.88 -16.23 22.07
N ALA A 67 11.81 -14.89 22.11
CA ALA A 67 11.77 -14.12 23.35
C ALA A 67 10.52 -14.44 24.19
N ALA A 68 9.36 -14.63 23.54
CA ALA A 68 8.13 -15.05 24.19
C ALA A 68 8.10 -16.54 24.59
N ARG A 69 9.12 -17.32 24.22
CA ARG A 69 9.24 -18.79 24.42
C ARG A 69 8.07 -19.58 23.81
N LEU A 70 7.54 -19.12 22.68
CA LEU A 70 6.45 -19.79 21.95
C LEU A 70 6.95 -20.71 20.87
N GLU A 71 7.95 -20.26 20.10
CA GLU A 71 8.61 -21.03 19.05
C GLU A 71 10.07 -20.59 18.94
N PRO A 72 11.03 -21.47 19.26
CA PRO A 72 12.45 -21.12 19.23
C PRO A 72 13.09 -21.21 17.84
N ASP A 73 12.46 -21.92 16.89
CA ASP A 73 12.98 -22.15 15.52
C ASP A 73 11.89 -21.88 14.48
N TYR A 74 11.33 -20.68 14.52
CA TYR A 74 10.26 -20.28 13.61
C TYR A 74 10.67 -20.38 12.13
N SER A 75 11.88 -19.96 11.79
CA SER A 75 12.37 -19.96 10.39
C SER A 75 12.52 -21.39 9.84
N GLY A 76 12.74 -22.39 10.71
CA GLY A 76 12.79 -23.81 10.33
C GLY A 76 11.43 -24.46 10.09
N LEU A 77 10.33 -23.79 10.44
CA LEU A 77 8.99 -24.35 10.26
C LEU A 77 8.58 -24.41 8.78
N GLN A 78 7.80 -25.44 8.45
CA GLN A 78 7.13 -25.54 7.15
C GLN A 78 5.99 -24.51 7.08
N GLU A 79 5.66 -24.05 5.87
CA GLU A 79 4.69 -22.98 5.59
C GLU A 79 3.32 -23.19 6.29
N ASP A 80 2.80 -24.43 6.27
CA ASP A 80 1.52 -24.72 6.94
C ASP A 80 1.60 -24.55 8.45
N ALA A 81 2.74 -24.88 9.06
CA ALA A 81 2.98 -24.70 10.49
C ALA A 81 3.17 -23.22 10.84
N LYS A 82 3.88 -22.44 10.01
CA LYS A 82 3.98 -20.98 10.15
C LYS A 82 2.61 -20.35 10.11
N CYS A 83 1.80 -20.61 9.07
CA CYS A 83 0.45 -20.07 8.94
C CYS A 83 -0.44 -20.43 10.15
N ALA A 84 -0.44 -21.69 10.58
CA ALA A 84 -1.25 -22.13 11.72
C ALA A 84 -0.84 -21.42 13.03
N LEU A 85 0.46 -21.26 13.25
CA LEU A 85 0.98 -20.52 14.42
C LEU A 85 0.58 -19.05 14.37
N LEU A 86 0.79 -18.38 13.23
CA LEU A 86 0.50 -16.95 13.07
C LEU A 86 -1.00 -16.66 13.20
N VAL A 87 -1.88 -17.48 12.60
CA VAL A 87 -3.34 -17.34 12.76
C VAL A 87 -3.73 -17.44 14.22
N ARG A 88 -3.26 -18.47 14.94
CA ARG A 88 -3.50 -18.60 16.37
C ARG A 88 -3.06 -17.37 17.17
N LEU A 89 -1.89 -16.80 16.84
CA LEU A 89 -1.40 -15.60 17.53
C LEU A 89 -2.20 -14.34 17.18
N LEU A 90 -2.75 -14.28 15.97
CA LEU A 90 -3.63 -13.18 15.54
C LEU A 90 -5.06 -13.31 16.12
N GLU A 91 -5.45 -14.50 16.58
CA GLU A 91 -6.68 -14.74 17.36
C GLU A 91 -6.49 -14.42 18.86
N GLU A 92 -5.27 -14.26 19.34
CA GLU A 92 -5.00 -13.83 20.71
C GLU A 92 -4.94 -12.30 20.83
N ALA A 93 -5.58 -11.73 21.85
CA ALA A 93 -5.56 -10.29 22.10
C ALA A 93 -4.23 -9.78 22.69
N ARG A 94 -3.44 -10.66 23.29
CA ARG A 94 -2.20 -10.28 23.98
C ARG A 94 -1.07 -10.04 22.99
N PRO A 95 -0.24 -8.98 23.21
CA PRO A 95 0.99 -8.79 22.44
C PRO A 95 2.04 -9.87 22.80
N LEU A 96 2.96 -10.12 21.87
CA LEU A 96 4.10 -11.04 22.04
C LEU A 96 5.30 -10.35 22.71
N ARG A 97 5.42 -9.04 22.58
CA ARG A 97 6.57 -8.30 23.07
C ARG A 97 6.74 -8.48 24.58
N VAL A 98 7.90 -9.00 24.96
CA VAL A 98 8.28 -9.18 26.36
C VAL A 98 8.95 -7.92 26.87
N VAL A 99 8.39 -7.32 27.90
CA VAL A 99 8.95 -6.11 28.51
C VAL A 99 10.30 -6.43 29.14
N GLY A 100 11.33 -5.68 28.77
CA GLY A 100 12.68 -5.87 29.28
C GLY A 100 13.50 -6.96 28.57
N ALA A 101 12.96 -7.61 27.53
CA ALA A 101 13.77 -8.45 26.66
C ALA A 101 14.75 -7.60 25.84
N ASP A 102 15.96 -8.13 25.64
CA ASP A 102 16.99 -7.48 24.82
C ASP A 102 16.81 -7.92 23.36
N TYR A 103 16.06 -7.13 22.60
CA TYR A 103 15.86 -7.34 21.17
C TYR A 103 17.02 -6.77 20.36
N SER A 104 17.30 -7.39 19.21
CA SER A 104 18.29 -6.91 18.26
C SER A 104 18.01 -5.47 17.80
N GLU A 105 19.03 -4.78 17.28
CA GLU A 105 18.86 -3.45 16.71
C GLU A 105 17.87 -3.48 15.51
N HIS A 106 17.94 -4.55 14.70
CA HIS A 106 17.02 -4.78 13.59
C HIS A 106 15.57 -4.88 14.09
N ALA A 107 15.27 -5.76 15.03
CA ALA A 107 13.92 -5.95 15.54
C ALA A 107 13.37 -4.66 16.20
N ARG A 108 14.19 -3.94 16.96
CA ARG A 108 13.80 -2.64 17.52
C ARG A 108 13.50 -1.62 16.44
N GLY A 109 14.32 -1.57 15.37
CA GLY A 109 14.16 -0.66 14.25
C GLY A 109 12.85 -0.91 13.49
N GLU A 110 12.59 -2.17 13.12
CA GLU A 110 11.37 -2.53 12.38
C GLU A 110 10.09 -2.25 13.21
N LEU A 111 10.08 -2.62 14.48
CA LEU A 111 8.95 -2.29 15.37
C LEU A 111 8.75 -0.78 15.52
N ALA A 112 9.83 -0.01 15.58
CA ALA A 112 9.76 1.45 15.69
C ALA A 112 9.19 2.09 14.39
N ILE A 113 9.37 1.48 13.22
CA ILE A 113 8.74 1.92 11.96
C ILE A 113 7.21 1.82 12.08
N PHE A 114 6.67 0.67 12.49
CA PHE A 114 5.23 0.50 12.67
C PHE A 114 4.65 1.40 13.78
N GLU A 115 5.36 1.57 14.90
CA GLU A 115 4.95 2.49 15.96
C GLU A 115 4.94 3.95 15.49
N THR A 116 5.92 4.33 14.66
CA THR A 116 5.99 5.66 14.07
C THR A 116 4.87 5.87 13.07
N ALA A 117 4.56 4.87 12.24
CA ALA A 117 3.42 4.90 11.34
C ALA A 117 2.10 5.13 12.09
N ARG A 118 1.87 4.44 13.21
CA ARG A 118 0.71 4.65 14.07
C ARG A 118 0.64 6.08 14.60
N ARG A 119 1.76 6.62 15.10
CA ARG A 119 1.82 8.00 15.62
C ARG A 119 1.55 9.04 14.52
N LEU A 120 2.13 8.85 13.34
CA LEU A 120 1.94 9.76 12.19
C LEU A 120 0.49 9.71 11.70
N ARG A 121 -0.12 8.53 11.60
CA ARG A 121 -1.54 8.40 11.25
C ARG A 121 -2.45 9.09 12.27
N ALA A 122 -2.16 8.97 13.55
CA ALA A 122 -2.92 9.66 14.61
C ALA A 122 -2.78 11.19 14.54
N ALA A 123 -1.59 11.69 14.19
CA ALA A 123 -1.30 13.12 14.13
C ALA A 123 -1.75 13.78 12.83
N LEU A 124 -1.52 13.12 11.70
CA LEU A 124 -1.70 13.67 10.35
C LEU A 124 -2.95 13.14 9.63
N GLY A 125 -3.57 12.08 10.13
CA GLY A 125 -4.72 11.42 9.53
C GLY A 125 -4.38 10.09 8.85
N ALA A 126 -5.41 9.28 8.62
CA ALA A 126 -5.28 7.92 8.10
C ALA A 126 -4.62 7.85 6.70
N GLU A 127 -4.80 8.90 5.90
CA GLU A 127 -4.27 8.98 4.54
C GLU A 127 -2.76 9.25 4.48
N ALA A 128 -2.10 9.60 5.60
CA ALA A 128 -0.66 9.87 5.62
C ALA A 128 0.15 8.61 5.27
N ILE A 129 -0.25 7.44 5.82
CA ILE A 129 0.37 6.14 5.57
C ILE A 129 -0.75 5.11 5.46
N ARG A 130 -0.92 4.49 4.28
CA ARG A 130 -2.01 3.52 4.04
C ARG A 130 -1.53 2.11 3.78
N HIS A 131 -0.31 1.92 3.32
CA HIS A 131 0.17 0.65 2.80
C HIS A 131 1.49 0.24 3.43
N CYS A 132 1.64 -1.07 3.63
CA CYS A 132 2.90 -1.73 3.93
C CYS A 132 3.18 -2.74 2.82
N ILE A 133 4.17 -2.44 1.97
CA ILE A 133 4.56 -3.26 0.83
C ILE A 133 5.58 -4.28 1.30
N ILE A 134 5.36 -5.54 0.96
CA ILE A 134 6.26 -6.65 1.24
C ILE A 134 6.97 -7.01 -0.05
N SER A 135 8.27 -6.69 -0.17
CA SER A 135 9.11 -7.18 -1.27
C SER A 135 9.38 -8.67 -1.11
N HIS A 136 9.54 -9.38 -2.22
CA HIS A 136 9.76 -10.83 -2.24
C HIS A 136 8.68 -11.61 -1.48
N THR A 137 7.41 -11.36 -1.81
CA THR A 137 6.31 -12.15 -1.26
C THR A 137 6.25 -13.49 -1.98
N GLU A 138 6.58 -14.56 -1.27
CA GLU A 138 6.65 -15.92 -1.80
C GLU A 138 5.61 -16.85 -1.14
N SER A 139 5.05 -16.46 0.01
CA SER A 139 4.18 -17.30 0.82
C SER A 139 3.07 -16.53 1.53
N VAL A 140 2.13 -17.26 2.12
CA VAL A 140 1.04 -16.68 2.92
C VAL A 140 1.54 -16.17 4.27
N SER A 141 2.54 -16.85 4.84
CA SER A 141 3.14 -16.43 6.11
C SER A 141 3.71 -15.02 6.04
N ASP A 142 4.27 -14.60 4.91
CA ASP A 142 4.82 -13.25 4.73
C ASP A 142 3.76 -12.14 5.00
N LEU A 143 2.51 -12.38 4.57
CA LEU A 143 1.42 -11.44 4.85
C LEU A 143 1.00 -11.48 6.33
N LEU A 144 0.94 -12.69 6.92
CA LEU A 144 0.55 -12.87 8.31
C LEU A 144 1.60 -12.30 9.29
N GLU A 145 2.87 -12.40 8.96
CA GLU A 145 3.98 -11.81 9.71
C GLU A 145 3.81 -10.29 9.83
N VAL A 146 3.51 -9.63 8.73
CA VAL A 146 3.25 -8.18 8.75
C VAL A 146 1.98 -7.84 9.55
N LEU A 147 0.93 -8.66 9.49
CA LEU A 147 -0.25 -8.48 10.34
C LEU A 147 0.12 -8.61 11.83
N LEU A 148 0.99 -9.57 12.17
CA LEU A 148 1.47 -9.74 13.53
C LEU A 148 2.30 -8.54 14.00
N LEU A 149 3.21 -8.02 13.18
CA LEU A 149 3.98 -6.81 13.48
C LEU A 149 3.07 -5.57 13.64
N GLN A 150 2.04 -5.46 12.82
CA GLN A 150 1.03 -4.41 12.97
C GLN A 150 0.23 -4.55 14.26
N LYS A 151 -0.09 -5.76 14.69
CA LYS A 151 -0.71 -6.03 15.99
C LYS A 151 0.18 -5.56 17.13
N GLU A 152 1.48 -5.92 17.11
CA GLU A 152 2.45 -5.50 18.13
C GLU A 152 2.59 -3.97 18.25
N ALA A 153 2.39 -3.25 17.15
CA ALA A 153 2.41 -1.79 17.11
C ALA A 153 1.04 -1.14 17.37
N GLY A 154 -0.05 -1.91 17.44
CA GLY A 154 -1.41 -1.41 17.63
C GLY A 154 -2.03 -0.79 16.36
N LEU A 155 -1.54 -1.15 15.19
CA LEU A 155 -2.14 -0.84 13.87
C LEU A 155 -3.19 -1.89 13.46
N LEU A 156 -3.06 -3.13 13.92
CA LEU A 156 -4.12 -4.13 13.89
C LEU A 156 -4.75 -4.18 15.27
N ARG A 157 -6.05 -3.99 15.33
CA ARG A 157 -6.86 -3.95 16.56
C ARG A 157 -7.96 -5.01 16.49
N GLY A 158 -8.34 -5.55 17.64
CA GLY A 158 -9.19 -6.73 17.72
C GLY A 158 -8.40 -7.99 17.40
N THR A 159 -9.09 -9.09 17.17
CA THR A 159 -8.52 -10.39 16.86
C THR A 159 -9.18 -10.97 15.61
N LEU A 160 -8.54 -11.89 14.90
CA LEU A 160 -9.09 -12.43 13.64
C LEU A 160 -10.47 -13.05 13.83
N ASP A 161 -10.70 -13.70 14.96
CA ASP A 161 -11.98 -14.31 15.34
C ASP A 161 -13.00 -13.28 15.84
N ASP A 162 -12.55 -12.10 16.35
CA ASP A 162 -13.45 -11.06 16.86
C ASP A 162 -12.99 -9.63 16.53
N GLY A 163 -13.66 -9.04 15.57
CA GLY A 163 -13.61 -7.60 15.33
C GLY A 163 -12.30 -7.03 14.79
N ALA A 164 -11.37 -7.85 14.24
CA ALA A 164 -10.12 -7.34 13.69
C ALA A 164 -10.33 -6.23 12.68
N ILE A 165 -9.57 -5.14 12.83
CA ILE A 165 -9.46 -4.01 11.90
C ILE A 165 -7.97 -3.69 11.75
N CYS A 166 -7.49 -3.66 10.52
CA CYS A 166 -6.12 -3.32 10.16
C CYS A 166 -6.07 -1.90 9.60
N ASP A 167 -5.29 -1.03 10.23
CA ASP A 167 -5.20 0.38 9.85
C ASP A 167 -4.32 0.61 8.60
N VAL A 168 -3.41 -0.31 8.29
CA VAL A 168 -2.48 -0.22 7.15
C VAL A 168 -2.63 -1.48 6.30
N ILE A 169 -2.97 -1.31 5.02
CA ILE A 169 -3.16 -2.41 4.07
C ILE A 169 -1.83 -3.14 3.87
N VAL A 170 -1.82 -4.45 4.05
CA VAL A 170 -0.68 -5.31 3.72
C VAL A 170 -0.69 -5.57 2.23
N VAL A 171 0.38 -5.15 1.53
CA VAL A 171 0.47 -5.19 0.07
C VAL A 171 1.57 -6.17 -0.34
N PRO A 172 1.24 -7.37 -0.82
CA PRO A 172 2.24 -8.27 -1.37
C PRO A 172 2.79 -7.70 -2.67
N LEU A 173 4.09 -7.82 -2.88
CA LEU A 173 4.76 -7.51 -4.13
C LEU A 173 5.32 -8.79 -4.73
N PHE A 174 4.79 -9.18 -5.88
CA PHE A 174 5.23 -10.34 -6.66
C PHE A 174 6.22 -9.88 -7.72
N GLU A 175 7.48 -10.28 -7.61
CA GLU A 175 8.61 -9.71 -8.36
C GLU A 175 9.20 -10.66 -9.41
N THR A 176 9.33 -11.94 -9.11
CA THR A 176 9.90 -12.95 -10.02
C THR A 176 8.82 -13.61 -10.88
N ILE A 177 9.23 -14.36 -11.90
CA ILE A 177 8.30 -15.18 -12.70
C ILE A 177 7.59 -16.23 -11.82
N GLY A 178 8.32 -16.80 -10.85
CA GLY A 178 7.76 -17.74 -9.88
C GLY A 178 6.68 -17.11 -9.01
N ASP A 179 6.95 -15.92 -8.47
CA ASP A 179 6.00 -15.17 -7.63
C ASP A 179 4.75 -14.81 -8.41
N LEU A 180 4.90 -14.32 -9.66
CA LEU A 180 3.76 -13.98 -10.53
C LEU A 180 2.83 -15.18 -10.76
N ARG A 181 3.39 -16.37 -10.96
CA ARG A 181 2.62 -17.62 -11.10
C ARG A 181 1.92 -18.02 -9.82
N SER A 182 2.51 -17.71 -8.68
CA SER A 182 2.01 -18.05 -7.34
C SER A 182 1.07 -16.99 -6.75
N ALA A 183 0.96 -15.80 -7.36
CA ALA A 183 0.22 -14.67 -6.81
C ALA A 183 -1.24 -14.99 -6.49
N SER A 184 -2.00 -15.50 -7.45
CA SER A 184 -3.41 -15.86 -7.24
C SER A 184 -3.60 -17.03 -6.25
N PRO A 185 -2.82 -18.14 -6.31
CA PRO A 185 -2.83 -19.19 -5.28
C PRO A 185 -2.55 -18.68 -3.86
N ILE A 186 -1.53 -17.83 -3.67
CA ILE A 186 -1.17 -17.24 -2.36
C ILE A 186 -2.34 -16.40 -1.85
N MET A 187 -2.87 -15.49 -2.66
CA MET A 187 -3.97 -14.63 -2.25
C MET A 187 -5.24 -15.41 -1.97
N ARG A 188 -5.55 -16.43 -2.77
CA ARG A 188 -6.69 -17.32 -2.51
C ARG A 188 -6.55 -18.00 -1.15
N ARG A 189 -5.40 -18.58 -0.86
CA ARG A 189 -5.13 -19.22 0.43
C ARG A 189 -5.21 -18.22 1.60
N TYR A 190 -4.65 -17.02 1.42
CA TYR A 190 -4.70 -15.95 2.43
C TYR A 190 -6.15 -15.59 2.79
N PHE A 191 -7.01 -15.37 1.81
CA PHE A 191 -8.43 -15.05 2.06
C PHE A 191 -9.28 -16.23 2.55
N GLN A 192 -8.80 -17.46 2.39
CA GLN A 192 -9.44 -18.65 2.96
C GLN A 192 -9.10 -18.85 4.45
N LEU A 193 -8.10 -18.18 4.99
CA LEU A 193 -7.78 -18.26 6.40
C LEU A 193 -8.91 -17.66 7.27
N PRO A 194 -9.19 -18.25 8.45
CA PRO A 194 -10.24 -17.76 9.35
C PRO A 194 -10.05 -16.27 9.66
N GLY A 195 -11.13 -15.51 9.54
CA GLY A 195 -11.18 -14.09 9.93
C GLY A 195 -10.52 -13.09 8.98
N VAL A 196 -9.64 -13.51 8.07
CA VAL A 196 -8.88 -12.60 7.18
C VAL A 196 -9.79 -11.79 6.25
N ALA A 197 -10.69 -12.44 5.51
CA ALA A 197 -11.62 -11.74 4.63
C ALA A 197 -12.52 -10.75 5.40
N ALA A 198 -13.00 -11.16 6.58
CA ALA A 198 -13.81 -10.30 7.43
C ALA A 198 -13.02 -9.11 7.99
N MET A 199 -11.74 -9.30 8.33
CA MET A 199 -10.84 -8.22 8.74
C MET A 199 -10.64 -7.21 7.60
N VAL A 200 -10.32 -7.66 6.39
CA VAL A 200 -10.13 -6.78 5.22
C VAL A 200 -11.41 -6.01 4.90
N GLN A 201 -12.58 -6.68 4.95
CA GLN A 201 -13.88 -6.02 4.76
C GLN A 201 -14.11 -4.91 5.79
N ARG A 202 -13.86 -5.17 7.08
CA ARG A 202 -14.00 -4.17 8.16
C ARG A 202 -12.99 -3.04 8.04
N SER A 203 -11.84 -3.30 7.44
CA SER A 203 -10.76 -2.33 7.22
C SER A 203 -10.95 -1.42 6.00
N GLY A 204 -12.08 -1.53 5.31
CA GLY A 204 -12.43 -0.70 4.15
C GLY A 204 -12.71 -1.50 2.87
N GLY A 205 -12.52 -2.82 2.88
CA GLY A 205 -12.84 -3.70 1.75
C GLY A 205 -11.92 -3.49 0.53
N GLU A 206 -10.72 -3.00 0.72
CA GLU A 206 -9.73 -2.76 -0.33
C GLU A 206 -8.50 -3.64 -0.10
N GLN A 207 -8.01 -4.29 -1.15
CA GLN A 207 -6.75 -5.02 -1.17
C GLN A 207 -5.90 -4.56 -2.34
N ASP A 208 -4.72 -4.05 -2.02
CA ASP A 208 -3.71 -3.73 -3.03
C ASP A 208 -2.78 -4.93 -3.25
N ILE A 209 -2.41 -5.14 -4.52
CA ILE A 209 -1.38 -6.11 -4.91
C ILE A 209 -0.42 -5.41 -5.84
N MET A 210 0.87 -5.43 -5.50
CA MET A 210 1.92 -4.84 -6.31
C MET A 210 2.55 -5.89 -7.22
N LEU A 211 2.76 -5.52 -8.48
CA LEU A 211 3.41 -6.36 -9.49
C LEU A 211 4.75 -5.74 -9.88
N GLY A 212 5.82 -6.53 -9.82
CA GLY A 212 7.18 -6.12 -10.16
C GLY A 212 7.49 -6.37 -11.63
N TYR A 213 8.02 -5.35 -12.29
CA TYR A 213 8.38 -5.40 -13.71
C TYR A 213 9.88 -5.58 -13.93
N SER A 214 10.69 -4.94 -13.11
CA SER A 214 12.15 -4.93 -13.25
C SER A 214 12.76 -6.30 -13.01
N ASP A 215 12.36 -6.93 -11.92
CA ASP A 215 12.96 -8.18 -11.46
C ASP A 215 12.43 -9.38 -12.27
N SER A 216 11.15 -9.39 -12.64
CA SER A 216 10.62 -10.37 -13.59
C SER A 216 11.27 -10.27 -14.98
N ASN A 217 11.61 -9.05 -15.43
CA ASN A 217 12.36 -8.86 -16.69
C ASN A 217 13.79 -9.42 -16.60
N LYS A 218 14.45 -9.29 -15.46
CA LYS A 218 15.79 -9.86 -15.24
C LYS A 218 15.74 -11.38 -15.15
N ASP A 219 14.69 -11.92 -14.53
CA ASP A 219 14.50 -13.36 -14.30
C ASP A 219 14.16 -14.12 -15.59
N GLY A 220 13.14 -13.66 -16.35
CA GLY A 220 12.61 -14.39 -17.50
C GLY A 220 12.74 -13.68 -18.86
N GLY A 221 13.32 -12.50 -18.91
CA GLY A 221 13.34 -11.64 -20.09
C GLY A 221 12.01 -10.94 -20.34
N ILE A 222 12.03 -9.89 -21.16
CA ILE A 222 10.90 -8.97 -21.36
C ILE A 222 9.62 -9.65 -21.85
N PHE A 223 9.76 -10.64 -22.76
CA PHE A 223 8.60 -11.33 -23.32
C PHE A 223 7.91 -12.22 -22.28
N THR A 224 8.69 -13.05 -21.56
CA THR A 224 8.17 -13.93 -20.51
C THR A 224 7.57 -13.12 -19.38
N SER A 225 8.25 -12.06 -18.95
CA SER A 225 7.77 -11.18 -17.90
C SER A 225 6.42 -10.56 -18.24
N ASN A 226 6.29 -9.94 -19.44
CA ASN A 226 5.01 -9.34 -19.86
C ASN A 226 3.89 -10.38 -19.97
N TRP A 227 4.21 -11.59 -20.42
CA TRP A 227 3.22 -12.67 -20.51
C TRP A 227 2.76 -13.15 -19.15
N GLU A 228 3.68 -13.38 -18.22
CA GLU A 228 3.34 -13.84 -16.85
C GLU A 228 2.66 -12.75 -16.03
N LEU A 229 3.02 -11.47 -16.22
CA LEU A 229 2.29 -10.34 -15.66
C LEU A 229 0.83 -10.33 -16.13
N TYR A 230 0.62 -10.42 -17.45
CA TYR A 230 -0.73 -10.47 -18.03
C TYR A 230 -1.57 -11.63 -17.47
N ARG A 231 -0.96 -12.83 -17.35
CA ARG A 231 -1.62 -14.01 -16.78
C ARG A 231 -1.95 -13.84 -15.29
N ALA A 232 -1.00 -13.30 -14.51
CA ALA A 232 -1.20 -13.04 -13.10
C ALA A 232 -2.33 -12.03 -12.86
N GLU A 233 -2.37 -10.95 -13.64
CA GLU A 233 -3.42 -9.95 -13.58
C GLU A 233 -4.80 -10.55 -13.83
N ILE A 234 -4.98 -11.38 -14.86
CA ILE A 234 -6.27 -12.06 -15.15
C ILE A 234 -6.67 -12.97 -13.98
N ALA A 235 -5.74 -13.81 -13.50
CA ALA A 235 -6.03 -14.76 -12.42
C ALA A 235 -6.39 -14.05 -11.10
N LEU A 236 -5.77 -12.89 -10.83
CA LEU A 236 -6.11 -12.05 -9.68
C LEU A 236 -7.48 -11.38 -9.86
N VAL A 237 -7.80 -10.88 -11.05
CA VAL A 237 -9.13 -10.32 -11.34
C VAL A 237 -10.22 -11.35 -11.09
N GLU A 238 -10.07 -12.57 -11.61
CA GLU A 238 -11.04 -13.67 -11.39
C GLU A 238 -11.24 -13.97 -9.91
N LEU A 239 -10.15 -14.08 -9.14
CA LEU A 239 -10.21 -14.28 -7.68
C LEU A 239 -10.97 -13.14 -6.98
N PHE A 240 -10.66 -11.90 -7.33
CA PHE A 240 -11.26 -10.74 -6.66
C PHE A 240 -12.69 -10.45 -7.13
N ASP A 241 -13.14 -10.96 -8.26
CA ASP A 241 -14.56 -10.98 -8.63
C ASP A 241 -15.38 -11.90 -7.71
N GLU A 242 -14.80 -13.06 -7.34
CA GLU A 242 -15.37 -13.94 -6.31
C GLU A 242 -15.42 -13.25 -4.94
N LEU A 243 -14.31 -12.59 -4.52
CA LEU A 243 -14.20 -11.89 -3.23
C LEU A 243 -15.07 -10.63 -3.17
N ALA A 244 -15.22 -9.90 -4.27
CA ALA A 244 -16.12 -8.75 -4.34
C ALA A 244 -17.59 -9.18 -4.15
N THR A 245 -17.97 -10.32 -4.74
CA THR A 245 -19.32 -10.86 -4.63
C THR A 245 -19.59 -11.41 -3.22
N SER A 246 -18.65 -12.15 -2.63
CA SER A 246 -18.82 -12.85 -1.35
C SER A 246 -18.55 -11.98 -0.12
N HIS A 247 -17.60 -11.07 -0.19
CA HIS A 247 -17.12 -10.28 0.95
C HIS A 247 -17.06 -8.76 0.69
N GLY A 248 -17.39 -8.31 -0.52
CA GLY A 248 -17.29 -6.88 -0.87
C GLY A 248 -15.86 -6.34 -0.97
N ILE A 249 -14.86 -7.22 -1.16
CA ILE A 249 -13.44 -6.84 -1.23
C ILE A 249 -13.09 -6.47 -2.66
N GLN A 250 -12.53 -5.27 -2.83
CA GLN A 250 -12.13 -4.72 -4.13
C GLN A 250 -10.61 -4.83 -4.31
N LEU A 251 -10.20 -5.27 -5.51
CA LEU A 251 -8.80 -5.28 -5.92
C LEU A 251 -8.38 -3.90 -6.42
N ARG A 252 -7.21 -3.44 -5.97
CA ARG A 252 -6.48 -2.36 -6.62
C ARG A 252 -5.10 -2.85 -7.03
N MET A 253 -4.84 -2.89 -8.34
CA MET A 253 -3.53 -3.22 -8.87
C MET A 253 -2.56 -2.05 -8.69
N PHE A 254 -1.37 -2.37 -8.19
CA PHE A 254 -0.25 -1.45 -8.07
C PHE A 254 0.89 -1.91 -8.97
N HIS A 255 1.14 -1.15 -10.03
CA HIS A 255 2.17 -1.50 -11.00
C HIS A 255 3.49 -0.84 -10.64
N GLY A 256 4.45 -1.65 -10.18
CA GLY A 256 5.81 -1.24 -9.88
C GLY A 256 6.66 -1.08 -11.15
N ARG A 257 6.26 -0.16 -12.03
CA ARG A 257 6.90 -0.02 -13.34
C ARG A 257 8.27 0.64 -13.23
N GLY A 258 9.31 -0.15 -13.46
CA GLY A 258 10.65 0.34 -13.79
C GLY A 258 10.92 0.42 -15.31
N GLY A 259 9.89 0.24 -16.16
CA GLY A 259 9.99 0.15 -17.63
C GLY A 259 9.36 1.33 -18.38
N THR A 260 9.26 1.20 -19.69
CA THR A 260 8.92 2.22 -20.69
C THR A 260 7.64 3.05 -20.46
N VAL A 261 6.72 2.64 -19.61
CA VAL A 261 5.48 3.39 -19.33
C VAL A 261 5.64 4.45 -18.24
N GLY A 262 6.70 4.37 -17.43
CA GLY A 262 7.09 5.42 -16.49
C GLY A 262 8.43 6.06 -16.83
N ARG A 263 9.18 5.46 -17.76
CA ARG A 263 10.45 5.99 -18.27
C ARG A 263 10.27 6.41 -19.72
N GLY A 264 10.65 7.65 -20.05
CA GLY A 264 10.67 8.14 -21.42
C GLY A 264 9.34 8.65 -21.98
N GLY A 265 8.35 8.95 -21.14
CA GLY A 265 7.20 9.78 -21.55
C GLY A 265 6.15 9.12 -22.44
N GLY A 266 6.01 7.80 -22.37
CA GLY A 266 4.84 7.14 -22.97
C GLY A 266 3.56 7.62 -22.29
N PRO A 267 2.46 7.93 -23.04
CA PRO A 267 1.25 8.46 -22.44
C PRO A 267 0.68 7.44 -21.44
N SER A 268 0.40 7.87 -20.22
CA SER A 268 -0.26 7.06 -19.16
C SER A 268 -1.55 6.39 -19.67
N TYR A 269 -2.22 7.04 -20.61
CA TYR A 269 -3.43 6.54 -21.28
C TYR A 269 -3.18 5.22 -22.05
N GLN A 270 -2.09 5.13 -22.81
CA GLN A 270 -1.76 3.89 -23.54
C GLN A 270 -1.42 2.74 -22.58
N ALA A 271 -0.80 3.06 -21.45
CA ALA A 271 -0.52 2.08 -20.41
C ALA A 271 -1.80 1.52 -19.78
N ILE A 272 -2.79 2.36 -19.56
CA ILE A 272 -4.11 1.95 -19.06
C ILE A 272 -4.81 1.07 -20.08
N LEU A 273 -4.78 1.44 -21.37
CA LEU A 273 -5.40 0.66 -22.44
C LEU A 273 -4.74 -0.71 -22.69
N ALA A 274 -3.47 -0.84 -22.34
CA ALA A 274 -2.72 -2.09 -22.47
C ALA A 274 -2.97 -3.10 -21.33
N GLN A 275 -3.73 -2.70 -20.30
CA GLN A 275 -4.04 -3.60 -19.19
C GLN A 275 -5.12 -4.61 -19.61
N PRO A 276 -5.07 -5.86 -19.06
CA PRO A 276 -6.14 -6.82 -19.26
C PRO A 276 -7.51 -6.29 -18.84
N PRO A 277 -8.59 -6.75 -19.46
CA PRO A 277 -9.94 -6.37 -19.07
C PRO A 277 -10.20 -6.65 -17.58
N GLY A 278 -10.82 -5.68 -16.88
CA GLY A 278 -11.19 -5.81 -15.47
C GLY A 278 -10.10 -5.45 -14.45
N THR A 279 -8.85 -5.18 -14.89
CA THR A 279 -7.77 -4.76 -13.99
C THR A 279 -7.88 -3.30 -13.56
N VAL A 280 -8.44 -2.46 -14.42
CA VAL A 280 -8.69 -1.05 -14.13
C VAL A 280 -10.18 -0.84 -13.90
N ARG A 281 -10.57 -0.60 -12.64
CA ARG A 281 -11.96 -0.37 -12.21
C ARG A 281 -12.12 1.03 -11.63
N GLY A 282 -11.89 2.05 -12.47
CA GLY A 282 -11.96 3.44 -12.06
C GLY A 282 -10.74 3.94 -11.31
N GLN A 283 -9.77 3.08 -10.99
CA GLN A 283 -8.51 3.43 -10.36
C GLN A 283 -7.37 2.52 -10.81
N ILE A 284 -6.18 3.07 -10.86
CA ILE A 284 -4.92 2.37 -11.10
C ILE A 284 -3.83 3.04 -10.26
N ARG A 285 -2.91 2.26 -9.72
CA ARG A 285 -1.77 2.78 -9.00
C ARG A 285 -0.49 2.45 -9.73
N LEU A 286 0.35 3.47 -9.95
CA LEU A 286 1.61 3.36 -10.68
C LEU A 286 2.74 3.93 -9.83
N THR A 287 3.91 3.30 -9.86
CA THR A 287 5.15 3.92 -9.36
C THR A 287 5.67 4.87 -10.43
N GLU A 288 5.86 6.15 -10.09
CA GLU A 288 6.59 7.09 -10.92
C GLU A 288 8.06 7.15 -10.48
N GLN A 289 8.97 7.10 -11.44
CA GLN A 289 10.40 7.26 -11.18
C GLN A 289 10.75 8.74 -10.94
N GLY A 290 11.85 9.00 -10.22
CA GLY A 290 12.27 10.36 -9.87
C GLY A 290 12.42 11.30 -11.05
N GLU A 291 12.90 10.80 -12.19
CA GLU A 291 13.00 11.55 -13.46
C GLU A 291 11.64 12.04 -13.97
N VAL A 292 10.61 11.20 -13.86
CA VAL A 292 9.25 11.54 -14.28
C VAL A 292 8.62 12.53 -13.31
N ILE A 293 8.87 12.35 -12.01
CA ILE A 293 8.42 13.28 -10.97
C ILE A 293 9.06 14.65 -11.19
N ALA A 294 10.37 14.70 -11.43
CA ALA A 294 11.08 15.92 -11.75
C ALA A 294 10.52 16.61 -13.02
N SER A 295 10.33 15.84 -14.09
CA SER A 295 9.76 16.36 -15.35
C SER A 295 8.32 16.89 -15.21
N LYS A 296 7.47 16.21 -14.43
CA LYS A 296 6.05 16.57 -14.29
C LYS A 296 5.79 17.67 -13.27
N TYR A 297 6.55 17.68 -12.16
CA TYR A 297 6.20 18.46 -10.98
C TYR A 297 7.25 19.51 -10.60
N ALA A 298 8.51 19.37 -11.04
CA ALA A 298 9.60 20.32 -10.78
C ALA A 298 9.85 21.30 -11.94
N CYS A 299 9.04 21.26 -12.98
CA CYS A 299 9.22 22.06 -14.20
C CYS A 299 9.31 23.58 -13.95
N LEU A 300 8.61 24.12 -12.94
CA LEU A 300 8.66 25.54 -12.59
C LEU A 300 9.99 25.96 -11.94
N LEU A 301 10.65 25.05 -11.22
CA LEU A 301 11.99 25.31 -10.65
C LEU A 301 13.09 25.26 -11.73
N TYR A 302 12.95 24.34 -12.69
CA TYR A 302 13.93 24.18 -13.77
C TYR A 302 13.87 25.32 -14.80
N THR A 303 12.69 25.85 -15.08
CA THR A 303 12.51 26.98 -16.03
C THR A 303 12.92 28.31 -15.42
N SER A 304 12.84 28.53 -14.11
CA SER A 304 13.37 29.71 -13.46
C SER A 304 14.91 29.71 -13.42
N ASP A 305 15.54 28.57 -13.11
CA ASP A 305 17.00 28.43 -13.10
C ASP A 305 17.61 28.60 -14.50
N ALA A 306 16.97 28.05 -15.54
CA ALA A 306 17.43 28.21 -16.91
C ALA A 306 17.31 29.66 -17.44
N ALA A 307 16.32 30.41 -16.97
CA ALA A 307 16.15 31.83 -17.33
C ALA A 307 17.16 32.72 -16.61
N ASP A 308 17.55 32.38 -15.38
CA ASP A 308 18.55 33.14 -14.61
C ASP A 308 19.99 32.93 -15.11
N GLU A 309 20.29 31.82 -15.80
CA GLU A 309 21.60 31.54 -16.38
C GLU A 309 21.81 32.23 -17.74
N GLU A 310 20.77 32.55 -18.50
CA GLU A 310 20.86 33.24 -19.80
C GLU A 310 21.08 34.76 -19.66
N ASP A 311 20.74 35.36 -18.51
CA ASP A 311 20.97 36.82 -18.27
C ASP A 311 22.38 37.16 -17.71
N SER A 312 23.29 36.17 -17.63
CA SER A 312 24.65 36.34 -17.12
C SER A 312 25.75 36.17 -18.19
N VAL A 313 25.45 36.37 -19.50
CA VAL A 313 26.42 36.39 -20.58
C VAL A 313 26.49 37.75 -21.23
#